data_4f4032742cf17619c342a7ebf6677f87
#
_entry.id   4f4032742cf17619c342a7ebf6677f87
#
_cell.length_a   1.000
_cell.length_b   1.000
_cell.length_c   1.000
_cell.angle_alpha   90.00
_cell.angle_beta   90.00
_cell.angle_gamma   90.00
#
_symmetry.space_group_name_H-M   'P 1'
#
loop_
_entity.id
_entity.type
_entity.pdbx_description
1 polymer ?
#
loop_
_entity_poly.entity_id
_entity_poly.type
_entity_poly.pdbx_seq_one_letter_code
_entity_poly.pdbx_strand_id
1 'polypeptide(L)'
;MKKIVLSILGMFAAFAVSAQTPQFVSTEPANKNVIIEEYTGINCGFCPDGHRIVREYEESKPGRVFSINVHAGSYAAMYTTQWGNALMNQTGLQGFPAGTVNRHVFSGSVTALGRDKFVSSGNKIL
;
A
#
# COMPACT_ATOMS: atom_id res chain seq x y z
N MET A 1 -15.30 49.10 -42.01
CA MET A 1 -14.72 47.74 -41.97
C MET A 1 -13.69 47.50 -40.87
N LYS A 2 -12.91 48.51 -40.42
CA LYS A 2 -11.90 48.33 -39.35
C LYS A 2 -12.46 48.14 -37.92
N LYS A 3 -13.70 48.57 -37.66
CA LYS A 3 -14.30 48.48 -36.31
C LYS A 3 -14.93 47.11 -36.00
N ILE A 4 -15.29 46.34 -37.02
CA ILE A 4 -15.91 45.02 -36.87
C ILE A 4 -14.85 43.94 -36.55
N VAL A 5 -13.63 44.09 -37.07
CA VAL A 5 -12.54 43.13 -36.83
C VAL A 5 -12.04 43.16 -35.38
N LEU A 6 -12.06 44.34 -34.72
CA LEU A 6 -11.63 44.45 -33.32
C LEU A 6 -12.62 43.82 -32.33
N SER A 7 -13.92 43.77 -32.67
CA SER A 7 -14.94 43.15 -31.82
C SER A 7 -14.91 41.64 -31.85
N ILE A 8 -14.43 41.04 -32.93
CA ILE A 8 -14.33 39.56 -33.04
C ILE A 8 -13.10 39.03 -32.29
N LEU A 9 -12.01 39.81 -32.22
CA LEU A 9 -10.80 39.40 -31.50
C LEU A 9 -10.97 39.45 -29.99
N GLY A 10 -11.88 40.26 -29.45
CA GLY A 10 -12.16 40.36 -28.02
C GLY A 10 -13.03 39.22 -27.47
N MET A 11 -13.72 38.47 -28.33
CA MET A 11 -14.68 37.46 -27.91
C MET A 11 -14.06 36.03 -27.81
N PHE A 12 -12.83 35.86 -28.27
CA PHE A 12 -12.12 34.57 -28.18
C PHE A 12 -11.24 34.41 -26.92
N ALA A 13 -11.11 35.46 -26.08
CA ALA A 13 -10.24 35.45 -24.91
C ALA A 13 -10.92 34.93 -23.62
N ALA A 14 -12.19 34.50 -23.64
CA ALA A 14 -12.97 34.26 -22.43
C ALA A 14 -13.24 32.76 -22.10
N PHE A 15 -12.66 31.82 -22.81
CA PHE A 15 -12.83 30.38 -22.52
C PHE A 15 -11.50 29.68 -22.25
N ALA A 16 -10.71 30.20 -21.32
CA ALA A 16 -9.77 29.39 -20.60
C ALA A 16 -10.56 28.62 -19.53
N VAL A 17 -11.27 27.56 -19.91
CA VAL A 17 -11.82 26.59 -18.99
C VAL A 17 -10.61 25.90 -18.36
N SER A 18 -10.26 26.30 -17.14
CA SER A 18 -9.33 25.55 -16.31
C SER A 18 -9.96 24.18 -16.05
N ALA A 19 -9.58 23.17 -16.83
CA ALA A 19 -9.88 21.79 -16.52
C ALA A 19 -9.09 21.45 -15.25
N GLN A 20 -9.68 21.70 -14.07
CA GLN A 20 -9.14 21.22 -12.81
C GLN A 20 -9.34 19.71 -12.82
N THR A 21 -8.24 18.97 -12.93
CA THR A 21 -8.27 17.53 -12.68
C THR A 21 -8.71 17.32 -11.23
N PRO A 22 -9.72 16.47 -10.99
CA PRO A 22 -10.14 16.20 -9.62
C PRO A 22 -8.96 15.67 -8.81
N GLN A 23 -8.62 16.36 -7.74
CA GLN A 23 -7.54 15.96 -6.83
C GLN A 23 -8.12 14.99 -5.81
N PHE A 24 -7.83 13.69 -5.98
CA PHE A 24 -8.32 12.63 -5.09
C PHE A 24 -7.50 12.48 -3.80
N VAL A 25 -6.30 13.03 -3.76
CA VAL A 25 -5.40 12.96 -2.60
C VAL A 25 -4.83 14.33 -2.29
N SER A 26 -4.58 14.59 -1.00
CA SER A 26 -3.88 15.82 -0.60
C SER A 26 -2.44 15.83 -1.11
N THR A 27 -1.96 16.99 -1.51
CA THR A 27 -0.53 17.24 -1.82
C THR A 27 0.22 17.82 -0.63
N GLU A 28 -0.49 18.08 0.49
CA GLU A 28 0.13 18.58 1.69
C GLU A 28 1.05 17.51 2.32
N PRO A 29 2.19 17.93 2.90
CA PRO A 29 3.07 17.03 3.61
C PRO A 29 2.33 16.25 4.69
N ALA A 30 2.48 14.94 4.71
CA ALA A 30 1.88 14.07 5.71
C ALA A 30 2.89 13.02 6.19
N ASN A 31 2.72 12.60 7.44
CA ASN A 31 3.50 11.49 7.98
C ASN A 31 3.09 10.19 7.26
N LYS A 32 4.09 9.37 6.93
CA LYS A 32 3.82 8.03 6.38
C LYS A 32 3.14 7.15 7.41
N ASN A 33 2.19 6.35 6.94
CA ASN A 33 1.62 5.26 7.71
C ASN A 33 2.32 3.95 7.33
N VAL A 34 2.25 2.99 8.23
CA VAL A 34 2.75 1.63 8.02
C VAL A 34 1.63 0.76 7.50
N ILE A 35 1.86 0.09 6.38
CA ILE A 35 1.00 -0.96 5.86
C ILE A 35 1.78 -2.28 5.92
N ILE A 36 1.25 -3.25 6.64
CA ILE A 36 1.80 -4.60 6.71
C ILE A 36 0.92 -5.50 5.85
N GLU A 37 1.47 -6.04 4.77
CA GLU A 37 0.83 -7.13 4.02
C GLU A 37 1.35 -8.44 4.61
N GLU A 38 0.52 -9.14 5.35
CA GLU A 38 0.87 -10.41 5.97
C GLU A 38 0.39 -11.57 5.11
N TYR A 39 1.31 -12.38 4.60
CA TYR A 39 1.00 -13.58 3.83
C TYR A 39 0.72 -14.73 4.78
N THR A 40 -0.46 -15.34 4.64
CA THR A 40 -1.02 -16.28 5.59
C THR A 40 -1.82 -17.39 4.92
N GLY A 41 -2.23 -18.37 5.72
CA GLY A 41 -3.10 -19.46 5.26
C GLY A 41 -3.68 -20.25 6.43
N ILE A 42 -4.84 -20.86 6.19
CA ILE A 42 -5.59 -21.61 7.21
C ILE A 42 -4.83 -22.81 7.79
N ASN A 43 -3.89 -23.37 7.03
CA ASN A 43 -3.07 -24.51 7.43
C ASN A 43 -1.69 -24.09 7.97
N CYS A 44 -1.48 -22.81 8.22
CA CYS A 44 -0.20 -22.28 8.70
C CYS A 44 -0.17 -22.23 10.24
N GLY A 45 0.52 -23.17 10.86
CA GLY A 45 0.57 -23.30 12.33
C GLY A 45 1.22 -22.12 13.07
N PHE A 46 2.10 -21.36 12.42
CA PHE A 46 2.76 -20.19 13.01
C PHE A 46 2.11 -18.85 12.65
N CYS A 47 1.16 -18.83 11.71
CA CYS A 47 0.51 -17.57 11.29
C CYS A 47 -0.30 -16.91 12.43
N PRO A 48 -0.95 -17.62 13.36
CA PRO A 48 -1.61 -16.97 14.50
C PRO A 48 -0.68 -16.11 15.34
N ASP A 49 0.61 -16.49 15.49
CA ASP A 49 1.60 -15.67 16.18
C ASP A 49 1.95 -14.40 15.40
N GLY A 50 2.09 -14.50 14.07
CA GLY A 50 2.25 -13.32 13.20
C GLY A 50 1.09 -12.33 13.36
N HIS A 51 -0.15 -12.81 13.28
CA HIS A 51 -1.36 -12.01 13.49
C HIS A 51 -1.40 -11.33 14.86
N ARG A 52 -0.95 -12.02 15.92
CA ARG A 52 -0.86 -11.43 17.25
C ARG A 52 0.12 -10.25 17.28
N ILE A 53 1.34 -10.43 16.73
CA ILE A 53 2.37 -9.39 16.68
C ILE A 53 1.87 -8.17 15.92
N VAL A 54 1.25 -8.38 14.78
CA VAL A 54 0.73 -7.28 13.94
C VAL A 54 -0.38 -6.52 14.66
N ARG A 55 -1.34 -7.23 15.27
CA ARG A 55 -2.44 -6.61 16.03
C ARG A 55 -1.93 -5.78 17.21
N GLU A 56 -1.01 -6.31 17.99
CA GLU A 56 -0.40 -5.58 19.11
C GLU A 56 0.32 -4.32 18.62
N TYR A 57 0.94 -4.39 17.46
CA TYR A 57 1.58 -3.22 16.86
C TYR A 57 0.57 -2.18 16.38
N GLU A 58 -0.52 -2.58 15.72
CA GLU A 58 -1.64 -1.69 15.35
C GLU A 58 -2.23 -0.99 16.59
N GLU A 59 -2.51 -1.75 17.65
CA GLU A 59 -3.05 -1.23 18.91
C GLU A 59 -2.08 -0.23 19.59
N SER A 60 -0.77 -0.42 19.45
CA SER A 60 0.25 0.49 19.98
C SER A 60 0.41 1.78 19.19
N LYS A 61 -0.10 1.82 17.95
CA LYS A 61 0.05 2.95 16.99
C LYS A 61 -1.29 3.23 16.26
N PRO A 62 -2.35 3.58 16.99
CA PRO A 62 -3.68 3.73 16.39
C PRO A 62 -3.67 4.78 15.27
N GLY A 63 -4.27 4.42 14.15
CA GLY A 63 -4.34 5.28 12.97
C GLY A 63 -3.03 5.48 12.19
N ARG A 64 -1.95 4.78 12.59
CA ARG A 64 -0.63 4.88 11.95
C ARG A 64 -0.13 3.57 11.39
N VAL A 65 -0.60 2.44 11.89
CA VAL A 65 -0.26 1.08 11.44
C VAL A 65 -1.55 0.39 11.01
N PHE A 66 -1.49 -0.28 9.88
CA PHE A 66 -2.61 -1.02 9.28
C PHE A 66 -2.10 -2.34 8.72
N SER A 67 -2.91 -3.39 8.81
CA SER A 67 -2.57 -4.68 8.22
C SER A 67 -3.56 -5.16 7.19
N ILE A 68 -3.07 -5.97 6.28
CA ILE A 68 -3.85 -6.67 5.25
C ILE A 68 -3.38 -8.12 5.25
N ASN A 69 -4.30 -9.06 5.52
CA ASN A 69 -4.01 -10.48 5.43
C ASN A 69 -4.25 -10.97 4.01
N VAL A 70 -3.21 -11.52 3.41
CA VAL A 70 -3.23 -12.07 2.05
C VAL A 70 -3.14 -13.58 2.12
N HIS A 71 -4.24 -14.27 1.83
CA HIS A 71 -4.25 -15.72 1.71
C HIS A 71 -3.56 -16.13 0.41
N ALA A 72 -2.42 -16.84 0.52
CA ALA A 72 -1.59 -17.22 -0.62
C ALA A 72 -0.86 -18.54 -0.39
N GLY A 73 -0.38 -19.13 -1.48
CA GLY A 73 0.39 -20.36 -1.45
C GLY A 73 -0.42 -21.58 -0.99
N SER A 74 0.26 -22.71 -0.77
CA SER A 74 -0.36 -23.98 -0.39
C SER A 74 -1.02 -23.96 0.98
N TYR A 75 -0.52 -23.14 1.92
CA TYR A 75 -1.11 -23.04 3.26
C TYR A 75 -2.48 -22.37 3.29
N ALA A 76 -2.84 -21.59 2.25
CA ALA A 76 -4.13 -20.93 2.16
C ALA A 76 -5.24 -21.86 1.64
N ALA A 77 -4.89 -23.02 1.05
CA ALA A 77 -5.82 -24.00 0.52
C ALA A 77 -6.89 -23.36 -0.38
N MET A 78 -8.20 -23.58 -0.08
CA MET A 78 -9.30 -23.04 -0.88
C MET A 78 -9.43 -21.52 -0.86
N TYR A 79 -8.76 -20.82 0.06
CA TYR A 79 -8.75 -19.36 0.15
C TYR A 79 -7.67 -18.72 -0.71
N THR A 80 -6.83 -19.51 -1.36
CA THR A 80 -5.82 -19.02 -2.32
C THR A 80 -6.50 -18.37 -3.52
N THR A 81 -6.05 -17.17 -3.88
CA THR A 81 -6.48 -16.49 -5.09
C THR A 81 -5.31 -16.28 -6.05
N GLN A 82 -5.59 -16.17 -7.35
CA GLN A 82 -4.55 -15.82 -8.32
C GLN A 82 -3.85 -14.49 -7.98
N TRP A 83 -4.61 -13.53 -7.43
CA TRP A 83 -4.09 -12.21 -7.04
C TRP A 83 -3.19 -12.30 -5.80
N GLY A 84 -3.61 -13.05 -4.78
CA GLY A 84 -2.80 -13.32 -3.59
C GLY A 84 -1.47 -13.98 -3.94
N ASN A 85 -1.49 -14.99 -4.81
CA ASN A 85 -0.28 -15.63 -5.30
C ASN A 85 0.61 -14.69 -6.13
N ALA A 86 0.02 -13.87 -6.99
CA ALA A 86 0.77 -12.89 -7.79
C ALA A 86 1.47 -11.86 -6.89
N LEU A 87 0.80 -11.36 -5.86
CA LEU A 87 1.39 -10.46 -4.86
C LEU A 87 2.51 -11.15 -4.08
N MET A 88 2.26 -12.35 -3.56
CA MET A 88 3.26 -13.15 -2.84
C MET A 88 4.54 -13.36 -3.66
N ASN A 89 4.40 -13.73 -4.93
CA ASN A 89 5.54 -14.02 -5.81
C ASN A 89 6.44 -12.79 -6.05
N GLN A 90 5.92 -11.57 -5.90
CA GLN A 90 6.71 -10.33 -6.04
C GLN A 90 7.61 -10.06 -4.81
N THR A 91 7.36 -10.71 -3.69
CA THR A 91 8.02 -10.37 -2.41
C THR A 91 9.35 -11.07 -2.19
N GLY A 92 9.57 -12.21 -2.85
CA GLY A 92 10.71 -13.09 -2.56
C GLY A 92 10.54 -13.91 -1.26
N LEU A 93 9.29 -14.10 -0.80
CA LEU A 93 8.95 -14.86 0.39
C LEU A 93 9.42 -16.31 0.31
N GLN A 94 10.00 -16.82 1.40
CA GLN A 94 10.52 -18.19 1.50
C GLN A 94 9.75 -19.08 2.48
N GLY A 95 8.81 -18.52 3.25
CA GLY A 95 8.06 -19.28 4.25
C GLY A 95 6.97 -18.44 4.93
N PHE A 96 6.15 -19.08 5.76
CA PHE A 96 5.02 -18.47 6.45
C PHE A 96 5.16 -18.58 7.98
N PRO A 97 4.68 -17.59 8.77
CA PRO A 97 4.20 -16.29 8.31
C PRO A 97 5.34 -15.39 7.88
N ALA A 98 5.10 -14.63 6.85
CA ALA A 98 5.97 -13.55 6.41
C ALA A 98 5.11 -12.43 5.81
N GLY A 99 5.68 -11.27 5.58
CA GLY A 99 4.94 -10.16 5.05
C GLY A 99 5.85 -9.10 4.46
N THR A 100 5.25 -7.99 4.06
CA THR A 100 5.99 -6.79 3.67
C THR A 100 5.59 -5.62 4.56
N VAL A 101 6.47 -4.68 4.73
CA VAL A 101 6.19 -3.40 5.38
C VAL A 101 6.36 -2.30 4.32
N ASN A 102 5.24 -1.70 3.91
CA ASN A 102 5.18 -0.71 2.82
C ASN A 102 5.86 -1.19 1.52
N ARG A 103 5.97 -2.49 1.31
CA ARG A 103 6.74 -3.12 0.20
C ARG A 103 8.16 -2.56 0.07
N HIS A 104 8.74 -2.09 1.19
CA HIS A 104 10.08 -1.53 1.23
C HIS A 104 11.13 -2.62 1.37
N VAL A 105 12.25 -2.48 0.65
CA VAL A 105 13.41 -3.36 0.79
C VAL A 105 14.27 -2.84 1.94
N PHE A 106 14.23 -3.49 3.10
CA PHE A 106 15.02 -3.10 4.28
C PHE A 106 16.45 -3.66 4.25
N SER A 107 16.64 -4.80 3.59
CA SER A 107 17.97 -5.41 3.38
C SER A 107 17.93 -6.37 2.21
N GLY A 108 19.06 -6.56 1.54
CA GLY A 108 19.14 -7.44 0.37
C GLY A 108 18.35 -6.93 -0.84
N SER A 109 17.62 -7.82 -1.52
CA SER A 109 16.89 -7.52 -2.76
C SER A 109 15.41 -7.91 -2.71
N VAL A 110 14.90 -8.33 -1.55
CA VAL A 110 13.51 -8.79 -1.37
C VAL A 110 12.75 -7.88 -0.42
N THR A 111 11.43 -7.81 -0.59
CA THR A 111 10.55 -7.04 0.29
C THR A 111 10.00 -7.87 1.44
N ALA A 112 10.07 -9.20 1.34
CA ALA A 112 9.58 -10.11 2.36
C ALA A 112 10.40 -10.02 3.66
N LEU A 113 9.70 -10.00 4.78
CA LEU A 113 10.23 -10.00 6.14
C LEU A 113 9.59 -11.13 6.93
N GLY A 114 10.35 -11.76 7.82
CA GLY A 114 9.78 -12.61 8.86
C GLY A 114 9.00 -11.79 9.90
N ARG A 115 8.05 -12.43 10.58
CA ARG A 115 7.19 -11.78 11.59
C ARG A 115 7.98 -11.05 12.69
N ASP A 116 9.17 -11.53 13.02
CA ASP A 116 10.07 -10.93 14.02
C ASP A 116 10.61 -9.54 13.61
N LYS A 117 10.46 -9.17 12.35
CA LYS A 117 10.92 -7.89 11.79
C LYS A 117 9.79 -6.87 11.57
N PHE A 118 8.53 -7.23 11.67
CA PHE A 118 7.42 -6.34 11.34
C PHE A 118 7.46 -5.03 12.14
N VAL A 119 7.56 -5.13 13.48
CA VAL A 119 7.57 -3.96 14.37
C VAL A 119 8.82 -3.09 14.14
N SER A 120 10.01 -3.71 14.11
CA SER A 120 11.27 -2.98 13.95
C SER A 120 11.36 -2.28 12.58
N SER A 121 10.85 -2.91 11.54
CA SER A 121 10.79 -2.34 10.19
C SER A 121 9.73 -1.26 10.07
N GLY A 122 8.56 -1.45 10.67
CA GLY A 122 7.51 -0.45 10.71
C GLY A 122 7.94 0.82 11.43
N ASN A 123 8.64 0.71 12.55
CA ASN A 123 9.18 1.86 13.28
C ASN A 123 10.21 2.68 12.49
N LYS A 124 10.81 2.12 11.45
CA LYS A 124 11.70 2.88 10.53
C LYS A 124 10.92 3.68 9.47
N ILE A 125 9.64 3.36 9.26
CA ILE A 125 8.76 4.06 8.31
C ILE A 125 8.06 5.24 9.00
N LEU A 126 7.68 5.11 10.30
CA LEU A 126 6.98 6.12 11.09
C LEU A 126 7.84 7.36 11.37
#